data_ec4f6f3d5a1b6472dbebe3b0a2290ba8
#
_entry.id   ec4f6f3d5a1b6472dbebe3b0a2290ba8
#
_cell.length_a   1.000
_cell.length_b   1.000
_cell.length_c   1.000
_cell.angle_alpha   90.00
_cell.angle_beta   90.00
_cell.angle_gamma   90.00
#
_symmetry.space_group_name_H-M   'P 1'
#
loop_
_entity.id
_entity.type
_entity.pdbx_description
1 polymer ?
#
loop_
_entity_poly.entity_id
_entity_poly.type
_entity_poly.pdbx_seq_one_letter_code
_entity_poly.pdbx_strand_id
1 'polypeptide(L)'
;GKSVFAQFVRTIDENLRPYSYWMRSGNPALDSTGLELAKAMGLDHIIVRDIDLTNPASTRSASGYSLSLGKTVLVAEAGRWARTDAGDVRSLEDGLLNVLGSLGMLKRANPGLLRIAWLGEDARVRADSNVAWVALVDRDARVRAGQVVGYTTDYWGRKIEDVKSPKDGIVTFIRSVPSAWTGATLLTVAEVLAAPSAWKKP
;
A
#
# COMPACT_ATOMS: atom_id res chain seq x y z
N GLY A 1 -11.65 3.62 -20.77
CA GLY A 1 -10.29 4.12 -20.56
C GLY A 1 -9.66 3.52 -19.32
N LYS A 2 -8.35 3.59 -19.23
CA LYS A 2 -7.56 3.08 -18.08
C LYS A 2 -6.77 4.23 -17.48
N SER A 3 -6.62 4.24 -16.15
CA SER A 3 -5.82 5.24 -15.45
C SER A 3 -4.75 4.53 -14.60
N VAL A 4 -3.52 4.98 -14.71
CA VAL A 4 -2.39 4.46 -13.94
C VAL A 4 -1.82 5.59 -13.10
N PHE A 5 -1.69 5.36 -11.80
CA PHE A 5 -1.09 6.27 -10.85
C PHE A 5 0.11 5.59 -10.21
N ALA A 6 1.29 6.17 -10.40
CA ALA A 6 2.50 5.76 -9.71
C ALA A 6 3.05 6.95 -8.95
N GLN A 7 3.38 6.75 -7.68
CA GLN A 7 3.93 7.82 -6.87
C GLN A 7 5.05 7.34 -5.96
N PHE A 8 5.98 8.24 -5.68
CA PHE A 8 6.94 8.10 -4.60
C PHE A 8 6.39 8.75 -3.32
N VAL A 9 6.83 8.25 -2.17
CA VAL A 9 6.57 8.92 -0.90
C VAL A 9 7.05 10.37 -0.95
N ARG A 10 6.20 11.27 -0.50
CA ARG A 10 6.43 12.72 -0.60
C ARG A 10 6.91 13.35 0.69
N THR A 11 6.83 12.62 1.79
CA THR A 11 7.18 13.12 3.12
C THR A 11 8.31 12.31 3.75
N ILE A 12 9.10 12.97 4.61
CA ILE A 12 10.25 12.35 5.28
C ILE A 12 9.84 11.33 6.34
N ASP A 13 8.59 11.34 6.74
CA ASP A 13 8.05 10.48 7.78
C ASP A 13 7.46 9.16 7.26
N GLU A 14 7.45 8.96 5.94
CA GLU A 14 6.95 7.73 5.32
C GLU A 14 8.09 6.75 4.98
N ASN A 15 7.85 5.48 5.26
CA ASN A 15 8.70 4.36 4.85
C ASN A 15 7.80 3.22 4.38
N LEU A 16 7.72 3.06 3.05
CA LEU A 16 6.87 2.09 2.38
C LEU A 16 7.72 1.07 1.63
N ARG A 17 7.28 -0.20 1.62
CA ARG A 17 7.72 -1.16 0.62
C ARG A 17 7.00 -0.87 -0.70
N PRO A 18 7.61 -1.08 -1.87
CA PRO A 18 6.89 -1.00 -3.14
C PRO A 18 5.70 -1.96 -3.17
N TYR A 19 4.52 -1.44 -3.48
CA TYR A 19 3.29 -2.22 -3.63
C TYR A 19 2.36 -1.61 -4.67
N SER A 20 1.40 -2.41 -5.15
CA SER A 20 0.31 -1.94 -5.98
C SER A 20 -1.03 -2.17 -5.29
N TYR A 21 -2.04 -1.40 -5.71
CA TYR A 21 -3.42 -1.61 -5.28
C TYR A 21 -4.22 -2.32 -6.37
N TRP A 22 -4.99 -3.31 -5.97
CA TRP A 22 -6.13 -3.78 -6.71
C TRP A 22 -7.38 -3.15 -6.13
N MET A 23 -7.87 -2.09 -6.79
CA MET A 23 -9.05 -1.34 -6.37
C MET A 23 -10.28 -1.96 -7.00
N ARG A 24 -11.18 -2.50 -6.15
CA ARG A 24 -12.42 -3.13 -6.59
C ARG A 24 -13.57 -2.17 -6.43
N SER A 25 -14.35 -2.00 -7.48
CA SER A 25 -15.53 -1.09 -7.55
C SER A 25 -16.86 -1.85 -7.48
N GLY A 26 -16.81 -3.20 -7.47
CA GLY A 26 -17.99 -4.04 -7.64
C GLY A 26 -18.42 -4.19 -9.11
N ASN A 27 -17.75 -3.54 -10.06
CA ASN A 27 -17.94 -3.77 -11.47
C ASN A 27 -16.99 -4.86 -11.97
N PRO A 28 -17.48 -6.06 -12.35
CA PRO A 28 -16.63 -7.20 -12.67
C PRO A 28 -15.61 -6.93 -13.78
N ALA A 29 -15.97 -6.16 -14.79
CA ALA A 29 -15.08 -5.87 -15.92
C ALA A 29 -13.94 -4.93 -15.54
N LEU A 30 -14.23 -3.91 -14.72
CA LEU A 30 -13.20 -2.99 -14.19
C LEU A 30 -12.31 -3.71 -13.20
N ASP A 31 -12.89 -4.50 -12.31
CA ASP A 31 -12.17 -5.21 -11.26
C ASP A 31 -11.24 -6.29 -11.82
N SER A 32 -11.71 -7.06 -12.83
CA SER A 32 -10.87 -8.03 -13.55
C SER A 32 -9.69 -7.37 -14.26
N THR A 33 -9.94 -6.27 -14.98
CA THR A 33 -8.87 -5.53 -15.65
C THR A 33 -7.90 -4.92 -14.62
N GLY A 34 -8.41 -4.39 -13.51
CA GLY A 34 -7.59 -3.85 -12.41
C GLY A 34 -6.65 -4.88 -11.80
N LEU A 35 -7.14 -6.12 -11.63
CA LEU A 35 -6.33 -7.24 -11.15
C LEU A 35 -5.17 -7.55 -12.12
N GLU A 36 -5.46 -7.62 -13.42
CA GLU A 36 -4.43 -7.91 -14.42
C GLU A 36 -3.37 -6.78 -14.49
N LEU A 37 -3.78 -5.51 -14.36
CA LEU A 37 -2.84 -4.40 -14.28
C LEU A 37 -1.99 -4.45 -12.99
N ALA A 38 -2.59 -4.76 -11.84
CA ALA A 38 -1.86 -4.88 -10.58
C ALA A 38 -0.82 -6.02 -10.63
N LYS A 39 -1.16 -7.15 -11.24
CA LYS A 39 -0.20 -8.24 -11.48
C LYS A 39 0.89 -7.83 -12.49
N ALA A 40 0.49 -7.17 -13.58
CA ALA A 40 1.42 -6.71 -14.61
C ALA A 40 2.46 -5.72 -14.06
N MET A 41 2.10 -4.94 -13.02
CA MET A 41 3.03 -4.04 -12.34
C MET A 41 4.27 -4.75 -11.80
N GLY A 42 4.15 -6.05 -11.47
CA GLY A 42 5.30 -6.87 -11.07
C GLY A 42 5.79 -6.60 -9.65
N LEU A 43 5.02 -5.91 -8.82
CA LEU A 43 5.31 -5.74 -7.40
C LEU A 43 4.75 -6.92 -6.62
N ASP A 44 5.55 -7.49 -5.73
CA ASP A 44 5.22 -8.73 -4.99
C ASP A 44 4.22 -8.53 -3.85
N HIS A 45 3.77 -7.30 -3.60
CA HIS A 45 2.71 -6.95 -2.67
C HIS A 45 1.56 -6.27 -3.42
N ILE A 46 0.36 -6.84 -3.30
CA ILE A 46 -0.88 -6.27 -3.85
C ILE A 46 -1.86 -6.05 -2.71
N ILE A 47 -2.21 -4.79 -2.47
CA ILE A 47 -3.23 -4.40 -1.48
C ILE A 47 -4.58 -4.41 -2.17
N VAL A 48 -5.48 -5.26 -1.69
CA VAL A 48 -6.86 -5.36 -2.17
C VAL A 48 -7.69 -4.32 -1.43
N ARG A 49 -8.36 -3.45 -2.16
CA ARG A 49 -9.19 -2.39 -1.56
C ARG A 49 -10.54 -2.29 -2.25
N ASP A 50 -11.60 -2.45 -1.48
CA ASP A 50 -12.95 -2.22 -1.94
C ASP A 50 -13.27 -0.72 -1.90
N ILE A 51 -13.84 -0.22 -3.00
CA ILE A 51 -14.21 1.19 -3.15
C ILE A 51 -15.72 1.30 -3.27
N ASP A 52 -16.34 1.82 -2.24
CA ASP A 52 -17.75 2.15 -2.27
C ASP A 52 -17.97 3.44 -3.08
N LEU A 53 -18.38 3.30 -4.34
CA LEU A 53 -18.64 4.43 -5.23
C LEU A 53 -19.93 5.19 -4.88
N THR A 54 -20.77 4.67 -3.98
CA THR A 54 -21.96 5.40 -3.47
C THR A 54 -21.58 6.42 -2.39
N ASN A 55 -20.40 6.24 -1.78
CA ASN A 55 -19.87 7.17 -0.78
C ASN A 55 -19.12 8.33 -1.48
N PRO A 56 -19.60 9.59 -1.39
CA PRO A 56 -18.94 10.73 -2.01
C PRO A 56 -17.49 10.94 -1.57
N ALA A 57 -17.11 10.46 -0.38
CA ALA A 57 -15.73 10.56 0.09
C ALA A 57 -14.77 9.68 -0.74
N SER A 58 -15.24 8.55 -1.26
CA SER A 58 -14.45 7.63 -2.08
C SER A 58 -14.03 8.24 -3.42
N THR A 59 -14.79 9.20 -3.94
CA THR A 59 -14.52 9.84 -5.24
C THR A 59 -13.68 11.12 -5.13
N ARG A 60 -13.24 11.50 -3.94
CA ARG A 60 -12.38 12.68 -3.72
C ARG A 60 -10.93 12.49 -4.16
N SER A 61 -10.47 11.24 -4.31
CA SER A 61 -9.16 10.93 -4.85
C SER A 61 -9.19 10.79 -6.37
N ALA A 62 -8.06 11.01 -7.03
CA ALA A 62 -7.96 10.83 -8.50
C ALA A 62 -8.32 9.39 -8.91
N SER A 63 -7.92 8.39 -8.12
CA SER A 63 -8.23 6.98 -8.38
C SER A 63 -9.71 6.68 -8.21
N GLY A 64 -10.33 7.11 -7.11
CA GLY A 64 -11.77 6.92 -6.88
C GLY A 64 -12.63 7.65 -7.89
N TYR A 65 -12.26 8.87 -8.26
CA TYR A 65 -12.94 9.61 -9.33
C TYR A 65 -12.84 8.91 -10.68
N SER A 66 -11.67 8.39 -11.04
CA SER A 66 -11.50 7.62 -12.28
C SER A 66 -12.38 6.37 -12.30
N LEU A 67 -12.47 5.64 -11.17
CA LEU A 67 -13.39 4.49 -11.05
C LEU A 67 -14.86 4.90 -11.23
N SER A 68 -15.28 6.02 -10.65
CA SER A 68 -16.66 6.53 -10.80
C SER A 68 -17.02 6.90 -12.24
N LEU A 69 -16.01 7.20 -13.07
CA LEU A 69 -16.17 7.43 -14.51
C LEU A 69 -16.06 6.12 -15.33
N GLY A 70 -16.10 4.95 -14.70
CA GLY A 70 -16.01 3.66 -15.38
C GLY A 70 -14.63 3.37 -15.97
N LYS A 71 -13.56 3.94 -15.40
CA LYS A 71 -12.18 3.69 -15.84
C LYS A 71 -11.50 2.74 -14.87
N THR A 72 -10.85 1.70 -15.42
CA THR A 72 -9.97 0.85 -14.61
C THR A 72 -8.79 1.66 -14.08
N VAL A 73 -8.44 1.41 -12.84
CA VAL A 73 -7.39 2.13 -12.11
C VAL A 73 -6.34 1.15 -11.61
N LEU A 74 -5.08 1.54 -11.77
CA LEU A 74 -3.93 0.96 -11.09
C LEU A 74 -3.27 2.07 -10.26
N VAL A 75 -2.99 1.79 -8.99
CA VAL A 75 -2.15 2.63 -8.14
C VAL A 75 -0.95 1.80 -7.71
N ALA A 76 0.23 2.39 -7.80
CA ALA A 76 1.46 1.81 -7.27
C ALA A 76 2.20 2.87 -6.46
N GLU A 77 2.75 2.46 -5.35
CA GLU A 77 3.48 3.33 -4.42
C GLU A 77 4.81 2.71 -4.04
N ALA A 78 5.84 3.51 -3.92
CA ALA A 78 7.16 3.11 -3.48
C ALA A 78 7.90 4.28 -2.83
N GLY A 79 8.93 3.97 -2.07
CA GLY A 79 9.87 4.96 -1.55
C GLY A 79 9.86 5.07 -0.04
N ARG A 80 10.82 5.84 0.45
CA ARG A 80 11.02 6.12 1.87
C ARG A 80 11.72 7.46 2.06
N TRP A 81 11.41 8.14 3.17
CA TRP A 81 12.11 9.35 3.62
C TRP A 81 12.19 10.46 2.56
N ALA A 82 11.16 10.59 1.72
CA ALA A 82 11.16 11.50 0.57
C ALA A 82 12.39 11.35 -0.35
N ARG A 83 13.01 10.15 -0.39
CA ARG A 83 14.18 9.86 -1.21
C ARG A 83 13.77 9.11 -2.48
N THR A 84 14.57 9.28 -3.52
CA THR A 84 14.46 8.56 -4.79
C THR A 84 15.51 7.44 -4.83
N ASP A 85 15.33 6.40 -4.01
CA ASP A 85 16.22 5.24 -4.01
C ASP A 85 16.15 4.53 -5.37
N ALA A 86 17.31 4.26 -5.97
CA ALA A 86 17.39 3.69 -7.33
C ALA A 86 16.67 2.34 -7.48
N GLY A 87 16.55 1.55 -6.42
CA GLY A 87 15.79 0.30 -6.41
C GLY A 87 14.28 0.55 -6.53
N ASP A 88 13.75 1.48 -5.74
CA ASP A 88 12.34 1.85 -5.74
C ASP A 88 11.96 2.52 -7.08
N VAL A 89 12.84 3.39 -7.62
CA VAL A 89 12.66 4.00 -8.96
C VAL A 89 12.54 2.92 -10.02
N ARG A 90 13.52 2.00 -10.08
CA ARG A 90 13.50 0.90 -11.06
C ARG A 90 12.26 0.02 -10.91
N SER A 91 11.83 -0.28 -9.69
CA SER A 91 10.63 -1.09 -9.45
C SER A 91 9.38 -0.46 -10.07
N LEU A 92 9.20 0.86 -9.93
CA LEU A 92 8.07 1.56 -10.55
C LEU A 92 8.23 1.71 -12.06
N GLU A 93 9.44 2.02 -12.55
CA GLU A 93 9.72 2.14 -13.99
C GLU A 93 9.46 0.82 -14.71
N ASP A 94 10.08 -0.28 -14.23
CA ASP A 94 9.88 -1.61 -14.80
C ASP A 94 8.41 -2.04 -14.74
N GLY A 95 7.75 -1.75 -13.63
CA GLY A 95 6.33 -2.02 -13.46
C GLY A 95 5.47 -1.28 -14.48
N LEU A 96 5.70 0.01 -14.69
CA LEU A 96 4.99 0.79 -15.70
C LEU A 96 5.22 0.27 -17.11
N LEU A 97 6.47 -0.07 -17.45
CA LEU A 97 6.81 -0.66 -18.74
C LEU A 97 6.14 -2.03 -18.94
N ASN A 98 6.04 -2.86 -17.89
CA ASN A 98 5.31 -4.13 -17.93
C ASN A 98 3.81 -3.91 -18.17
N VAL A 99 3.22 -2.90 -17.50
CA VAL A 99 1.81 -2.52 -17.72
C VAL A 99 1.59 -2.08 -19.16
N LEU A 100 2.46 -1.24 -19.73
CA LEU A 100 2.38 -0.83 -21.14
C LEU A 100 2.51 -2.02 -22.08
N GLY A 101 3.38 -2.99 -21.74
CA GLY A 101 3.50 -4.26 -22.48
C GLY A 101 2.22 -5.09 -22.42
N SER A 102 1.62 -5.24 -21.23
CA SER A 102 0.37 -5.97 -21.05
C SER A 102 -0.83 -5.34 -21.77
N LEU A 103 -0.76 -4.03 -22.02
CA LEU A 103 -1.73 -3.28 -22.81
C LEU A 103 -1.48 -3.32 -24.32
N GLY A 104 -0.41 -4.01 -24.76
CA GLY A 104 -0.03 -4.07 -26.19
C GLY A 104 0.56 -2.76 -26.74
N MET A 105 0.91 -1.81 -25.86
CA MET A 105 1.51 -0.53 -26.26
C MET A 105 3.02 -0.62 -26.49
N LEU A 106 3.66 -1.62 -25.90
CA LEU A 106 5.08 -1.93 -26.04
C LEU A 106 5.28 -3.42 -26.32
N LYS A 107 6.33 -3.79 -27.07
CA LYS A 107 6.82 -5.17 -27.18
C LYS A 107 7.66 -5.50 -25.93
N ARG A 108 6.99 -5.85 -24.85
CA ARG A 108 7.63 -6.27 -23.59
C ARG A 108 6.90 -7.47 -23.01
N ALA A 109 7.65 -8.55 -22.77
CA ALA A 109 7.12 -9.69 -22.03
C ALA A 109 7.07 -9.32 -20.53
N ASN A 110 5.94 -9.61 -19.88
CA ASN A 110 5.85 -9.54 -18.43
C ASN A 110 6.49 -10.82 -17.86
N PRO A 111 7.53 -10.73 -17.04
CA PRO A 111 8.17 -11.91 -16.45
C PRO A 111 7.25 -12.67 -15.47
N GLY A 112 6.12 -12.07 -15.09
CA GLY A 112 5.24 -12.61 -14.05
C GLY A 112 5.88 -12.55 -12.66
N LEU A 113 5.09 -12.85 -11.65
CA LEU A 113 5.54 -13.00 -10.27
C LEU A 113 5.35 -14.44 -9.81
N LEU A 114 6.41 -15.02 -9.25
CA LEU A 114 6.34 -16.38 -8.67
C LEU A 114 5.50 -16.40 -7.39
N ARG A 115 5.48 -15.30 -6.63
CA ARG A 115 4.73 -15.16 -5.39
C ARG A 115 4.21 -13.74 -5.24
N ILE A 116 2.96 -13.62 -4.82
CA ILE A 116 2.31 -12.36 -4.49
C ILE A 116 1.81 -12.47 -3.05
N ALA A 117 2.16 -11.50 -2.22
CA ALA A 117 1.51 -11.29 -0.94
C ALA A 117 0.23 -10.48 -1.19
N TRP A 118 -0.90 -11.11 -1.01
CA TRP A 118 -2.21 -10.47 -1.07
C TRP A 118 -2.51 -9.85 0.28
N LEU A 119 -2.68 -8.55 0.31
CA LEU A 119 -2.91 -7.79 1.53
C LEU A 119 -4.32 -7.24 1.51
N GLY A 120 -5.02 -7.42 2.62
CA GLY A 120 -6.36 -6.91 2.82
C GLY A 120 -6.37 -5.54 3.48
N GLU A 121 -7.46 -5.30 4.21
CA GLU A 121 -7.66 -4.05 4.91
C GLU A 121 -6.55 -3.77 5.92
N ASP A 122 -6.06 -2.54 5.88
CA ASP A 122 -5.01 -2.04 6.75
C ASP A 122 -5.61 -1.45 8.05
N ALA A 123 -4.96 -1.75 9.17
CA ALA A 123 -5.23 -1.14 10.46
C ALA A 123 -4.09 -0.16 10.79
N ARG A 124 -4.49 1.09 11.12
CA ARG A 124 -3.55 2.17 11.46
C ARG A 124 -3.44 2.34 12.95
N VAL A 125 -2.22 2.31 13.45
CA VAL A 125 -1.91 2.71 14.82
C VAL A 125 -1.52 4.17 14.81
N ARG A 126 -2.17 4.97 15.65
CA ARG A 126 -1.98 6.41 15.71
C ARG A 126 -1.46 6.83 17.09
N ALA A 127 -0.76 7.94 17.12
CA ALA A 127 -0.36 8.57 18.37
C ALA A 127 -1.56 9.24 19.04
N ASP A 128 -1.76 8.99 20.32
CA ASP A 128 -2.85 9.59 21.11
C ASP A 128 -2.50 10.99 21.62
N SER A 129 -1.21 11.30 21.62
CA SER A 129 -0.67 12.62 22.03
C SER A 129 0.60 12.95 21.25
N ASN A 130 1.16 14.14 21.51
CA ASN A 130 2.45 14.51 20.95
C ASN A 130 3.56 13.73 21.68
N VAL A 131 4.27 12.88 20.95
CA VAL A 131 5.23 11.91 21.50
C VAL A 131 6.45 11.78 20.61
N ALA A 132 7.51 11.16 21.12
CA ALA A 132 8.54 10.57 20.29
C ALA A 132 8.25 9.06 20.09
N TRP A 133 8.30 8.62 18.84
CA TRP A 133 8.06 7.25 18.40
C TRP A 133 9.36 6.49 18.20
N VAL A 134 9.45 5.29 18.76
CA VAL A 134 10.57 4.37 18.57
C VAL A 134 10.04 3.05 18.02
N ALA A 135 10.34 2.76 16.78
CA ALA A 135 9.97 1.51 16.13
C ALA A 135 10.90 0.37 16.56
N LEU A 136 10.34 -0.82 16.81
CA LEU A 136 11.06 -2.06 17.08
C LEU A 136 10.95 -3.07 15.93
N VAL A 137 10.20 -2.73 14.90
CA VAL A 137 10.03 -3.50 13.66
C VAL A 137 10.31 -2.61 12.46
N ASP A 138 10.57 -3.21 11.30
CA ASP A 138 10.72 -2.47 10.05
C ASP A 138 9.51 -2.71 9.13
N ARG A 139 9.44 -1.95 8.02
CA ARG A 139 8.48 -2.21 6.94
C ARG A 139 8.64 -3.66 6.49
N ASP A 140 7.57 -4.28 6.07
CA ASP A 140 7.53 -5.69 5.64
C ASP A 140 7.64 -6.73 6.76
N ALA A 141 7.81 -6.30 8.01
CA ALA A 141 7.83 -7.21 9.15
C ALA A 141 6.48 -7.91 9.30
N ARG A 142 6.51 -9.24 9.51
CA ARG A 142 5.34 -9.99 9.93
C ARG A 142 5.14 -9.83 11.42
N VAL A 143 3.94 -9.44 11.82
CA VAL A 143 3.58 -9.19 13.22
C VAL A 143 2.32 -9.94 13.60
N ARG A 144 2.13 -10.19 14.90
CA ARG A 144 0.94 -10.80 15.48
C ARG A 144 0.14 -9.77 16.27
N ALA A 145 -1.15 -9.94 16.34
CA ALA A 145 -2.01 -9.15 17.23
C ALA A 145 -1.46 -9.14 18.66
N GLY A 146 -1.36 -7.95 19.26
CA GLY A 146 -0.81 -7.76 20.60
C GLY A 146 0.73 -7.77 20.69
N GLN A 147 1.45 -8.10 19.63
CA GLN A 147 2.92 -8.01 19.59
C GLN A 147 3.35 -6.55 19.77
N VAL A 148 4.32 -6.30 20.65
CA VAL A 148 4.95 -4.99 20.77
C VAL A 148 5.75 -4.71 19.50
N VAL A 149 5.41 -3.63 18.81
CA VAL A 149 6.00 -3.20 17.53
C VAL A 149 6.80 -1.92 17.67
N GLY A 150 6.75 -1.30 18.84
CA GLY A 150 7.46 -0.09 19.18
C GLY A 150 7.01 0.43 20.52
N TYR A 151 7.46 1.63 20.84
CA TYR A 151 7.02 2.34 22.04
C TYR A 151 7.05 3.84 21.82
N THR A 152 6.30 4.58 22.64
CA THR A 152 6.34 6.02 22.67
C THR A 152 7.12 6.52 23.89
N THR A 153 7.74 7.69 23.73
CA THR A 153 8.43 8.39 24.82
C THR A 153 7.98 9.85 24.86
N ASP A 154 8.23 10.52 26.00
CA ASP A 154 8.26 11.96 26.03
C ASP A 154 9.52 12.50 25.30
N TYR A 155 9.62 13.82 25.14
CA TYR A 155 10.76 14.45 24.45
C TYR A 155 12.08 14.38 25.25
N TRP A 156 12.04 13.87 26.48
CA TRP A 156 13.20 13.61 27.33
C TRP A 156 13.64 12.14 27.30
N GLY A 157 12.96 11.31 26.50
CA GLY A 157 13.27 9.89 26.32
C GLY A 157 12.68 8.96 27.37
N ARG A 158 11.81 9.46 28.28
CA ARG A 158 11.10 8.61 29.24
C ARG A 158 9.98 7.87 28.53
N LYS A 159 9.99 6.56 28.62
CA LYS A 159 8.97 5.69 28.01
C LYS A 159 7.59 6.01 28.59
N ILE A 160 6.61 6.18 27.69
CA ILE A 160 5.20 6.41 28.03
C ILE A 160 4.47 5.08 27.97
N GLU A 161 4.50 4.39 26.78
CA GLU A 161 3.75 3.14 26.59
C GLU A 161 4.37 2.27 25.50
N ASP A 162 4.00 0.98 25.52
CA ASP A 162 4.26 0.05 24.44
C ASP A 162 3.17 0.16 23.37
N VAL A 163 3.60 0.30 22.12
CA VAL A 163 2.71 0.27 20.97
C VAL A 163 2.62 -1.16 20.45
N LYS A 164 1.38 -1.68 20.35
CA LYS A 164 1.12 -3.06 19.95
C LYS A 164 0.46 -3.12 18.58
N SER A 165 0.74 -4.21 17.84
CA SER A 165 0.03 -4.50 16.61
C SER A 165 -1.45 -4.76 16.87
N PRO A 166 -2.37 -4.13 16.12
CA PRO A 166 -3.81 -4.32 16.31
C PRO A 166 -4.30 -5.65 15.73
N LYS A 167 -3.56 -6.27 14.83
CA LYS A 167 -3.92 -7.52 14.13
C LYS A 167 -2.68 -8.30 13.69
N ASP A 168 -2.90 -9.56 13.30
CA ASP A 168 -1.89 -10.33 12.55
C ASP A 168 -1.73 -9.72 11.16
N GLY A 169 -0.51 -9.65 10.64
CA GLY A 169 -0.31 -9.12 9.30
C GLY A 169 1.12 -8.73 8.95
N ILE A 170 1.24 -7.86 7.96
CA ILE A 170 2.50 -7.30 7.48
C ILE A 170 2.46 -5.78 7.69
N VAL A 171 3.57 -5.23 8.17
CA VAL A 171 3.77 -3.78 8.30
C VAL A 171 3.95 -3.17 6.90
N THR A 172 2.95 -2.42 6.45
CA THR A 172 2.95 -1.76 5.12
C THR A 172 3.47 -0.34 5.16
N PHE A 173 3.32 0.31 6.29
CA PHE A 173 3.82 1.66 6.54
C PHE A 173 4.42 1.73 7.93
N ILE A 174 5.52 2.47 8.07
CA ILE A 174 6.10 2.81 9.36
C ILE A 174 6.59 4.26 9.32
N ARG A 175 6.27 4.99 10.39
CA ARG A 175 6.78 6.34 10.56
C ARG A 175 8.27 6.29 10.83
N SER A 176 9.04 6.98 9.99
CA SER A 176 10.50 6.94 10.02
C SER A 176 11.15 8.05 10.84
N VAL A 177 10.38 9.10 11.19
CA VAL A 177 10.86 10.17 12.06
C VAL A 177 10.30 10.00 13.47
N PRO A 178 11.11 10.27 14.51
CA PRO A 178 10.66 10.08 15.89
C PRO A 178 9.47 10.96 16.27
N SER A 179 9.41 12.22 15.82
CA SER A 179 8.35 13.11 16.23
C SER A 179 6.99 12.71 15.66
N ALA A 180 6.01 12.54 16.53
CA ALA A 180 4.64 12.25 16.16
C ALA A 180 3.68 13.19 16.93
N TRP A 181 2.78 13.82 16.20
CA TRP A 181 1.72 14.63 16.78
C TRP A 181 0.47 13.78 17.03
N THR A 182 -0.44 14.28 17.85
CA THR A 182 -1.74 13.64 18.09
C THR A 182 -2.44 13.27 16.77
N GLY A 183 -2.81 12.01 16.63
CA GLY A 183 -3.44 11.49 15.41
C GLY A 183 -2.47 11.09 14.30
N ALA A 184 -1.17 11.36 14.43
CA ALA A 184 -0.18 10.91 13.46
C ALA A 184 -0.14 9.37 13.37
N THR A 185 -0.09 8.83 12.16
CA THR A 185 0.09 7.38 11.97
C THR A 185 1.51 6.99 12.36
N LEU A 186 1.65 6.04 13.28
CA LEU A 186 2.92 5.45 13.71
C LEU A 186 3.31 4.27 12.82
N LEU A 187 2.37 3.37 12.58
CA LEU A 187 2.50 2.26 11.63
C LEU A 187 1.15 1.81 11.10
N THR A 188 1.19 1.04 10.02
CA THR A 188 0.02 0.40 9.44
C THR A 188 0.30 -1.09 9.25
N VAL A 189 -0.63 -1.93 9.65
CA VAL A 189 -0.56 -3.39 9.49
C VAL A 189 -1.70 -3.84 8.59
N ALA A 190 -1.38 -4.49 7.47
CA ALA A 190 -2.35 -5.12 6.59
C ALA A 190 -2.42 -6.62 6.86
N GLU A 191 -3.62 -7.18 6.88
CA GLU A 191 -3.81 -8.63 6.97
C GLU A 191 -3.31 -9.33 5.71
N VAL A 192 -2.81 -10.57 5.86
CA VAL A 192 -2.43 -11.39 4.73
C VAL A 192 -3.63 -12.24 4.30
N LEU A 193 -4.07 -12.03 3.08
CA LEU A 193 -5.18 -12.79 2.48
C LEU A 193 -4.67 -14.05 1.81
N ALA A 194 -5.54 -15.06 1.70
CA ALA A 194 -5.35 -16.10 0.70
C ALA A 194 -5.34 -15.48 -0.71
N ALA A 195 -4.58 -16.07 -1.63
CA ALA A 195 -4.63 -15.65 -3.02
C ALA A 195 -6.09 -15.64 -3.48
N PRO A 196 -6.58 -14.57 -4.13
CA PRO A 196 -7.92 -14.56 -4.66
C PRO A 196 -8.06 -15.79 -5.58
N SER A 197 -9.09 -16.60 -5.35
CA SER A 197 -9.44 -17.68 -6.29
C SER A 197 -9.53 -17.03 -7.66
N ALA A 198 -8.85 -17.60 -8.66
CA ALA A 198 -8.80 -17.03 -10.00
C ALA A 198 -10.18 -16.52 -10.37
N TRP A 199 -10.32 -15.22 -10.58
CA TRP A 199 -11.56 -14.60 -10.98
C TRP A 199 -12.06 -15.36 -12.21
N LYS A 200 -13.09 -16.20 -12.04
CA LYS A 200 -13.76 -16.81 -13.17
C LYS A 200 -14.49 -15.66 -13.87
N LYS A 201 -14.01 -15.35 -15.08
CA LYS A 201 -14.71 -14.43 -15.96
C LYS A 201 -16.17 -14.90 -16.04
N PRO A 202 -17.17 -14.02 -15.73
CA PRO A 202 -18.57 -14.39 -15.88
C PRO A 202 -18.89 -14.78 -17.33
#